data_dcbd24827762776a7973f7cdc2baab83
#
_entry.id   dcbd24827762776a7973f7cdc2baab83
#
_cell.length_a   1.000
_cell.length_b   1.000
_cell.length_c   1.000
_cell.angle_alpha   90.00
_cell.angle_beta   90.00
_cell.angle_gamma   90.00
#
_symmetry.space_group_name_H-M   'P 1'
#
loop_
_entity.id
_entity.type
_entity.pdbx_description
1 polymer ?
#
loop_
_entity_poly.entity_id
_entity_poly.type
_entity_poly.pdbx_seq_one_letter_code
_entity_poly.pdbx_strand_id
1 'polypeptide(L)'
;VEQVLINLLKNAIEACEESLSPQIVVEAVQKAGMVIISVIDNGSGIVPEAIDKVFVPFFTTKSKGSGIGLSLCRQIMNRHRGSISLDSQVEKGSSFVLRFPIVTKRIL
;
A
#
# COMPACT_ATOMS: atom_id res chain seq x y z
N VAL A 1 7.62 -5.19 -8.17
CA VAL A 1 6.97 -4.04 -7.50
C VAL A 1 5.70 -3.60 -8.24
N GLU A 2 5.57 -3.87 -9.53
CA GLU A 2 4.36 -3.53 -10.29
C GLU A 2 3.10 -4.15 -9.68
N GLN A 3 3.14 -5.42 -9.30
CA GLN A 3 1.99 -6.11 -8.72
C GLN A 3 1.57 -5.45 -7.41
N VAL A 4 2.54 -4.99 -6.63
CA VAL A 4 2.27 -4.28 -5.37
C VAL A 4 1.53 -2.98 -5.65
N LEU A 5 2.02 -2.18 -6.60
CA LEU A 5 1.36 -0.92 -6.98
C LEU A 5 -0.05 -1.14 -7.49
N ILE A 6 -0.27 -2.16 -8.31
CA ILE A 6 -1.61 -2.49 -8.81
C ILE A 6 -2.55 -2.81 -7.65
N ASN A 7 -2.10 -3.62 -6.69
CA ASN A 7 -2.91 -3.97 -5.54
C ASN A 7 -3.23 -2.75 -4.66
N LEU A 8 -2.25 -1.88 -4.44
CA LEU A 8 -2.45 -0.68 -3.62
C LEU A 8 -3.40 0.31 -4.31
N LEU A 9 -3.29 0.46 -5.64
CA LEU A 9 -4.19 1.32 -6.39
C LEU A 9 -5.61 0.79 -6.38
N LYS A 10 -5.80 -0.52 -6.52
CA LYS A 10 -7.13 -1.13 -6.39
C LYS A 10 -7.74 -0.86 -5.02
N ASN A 11 -6.95 -1.02 -3.96
CA ASN A 11 -7.42 -0.73 -2.61
C ASN A 11 -7.81 0.73 -2.44
N ALA A 12 -7.05 1.65 -3.00
CA ALA A 12 -7.35 3.07 -2.94
C ALA A 12 -8.65 3.40 -3.68
N ILE A 13 -8.85 2.82 -4.85
CA ILE A 13 -10.07 3.01 -5.63
C ILE A 13 -11.28 2.49 -4.85
N GLU A 14 -11.18 1.31 -4.27
CA GLU A 14 -12.26 0.74 -3.46
C GLU A 14 -12.57 1.59 -2.22
N ALA A 15 -11.53 2.10 -1.57
CA ALA A 15 -11.71 2.95 -0.38
C ALA A 15 -12.43 4.25 -0.72
N CYS A 16 -12.35 4.71 -1.95
CA CYS A 16 -12.96 5.96 -2.42
C CYS A 16 -14.31 5.78 -3.09
N GLU A 17 -14.85 4.56 -3.17
CA GLU A 17 -16.11 4.29 -3.90
C GLU A 17 -17.28 5.16 -3.47
N GLU A 18 -17.37 5.47 -2.18
CA GLU A 18 -18.46 6.28 -1.65
C GLU A 18 -18.08 7.75 -1.45
N SER A 19 -16.89 8.13 -1.85
CA SER A 19 -16.43 9.52 -1.73
C SER A 19 -17.07 10.39 -2.82
N LEU A 20 -17.50 11.58 -2.42
CA LEU A 20 -18.03 12.58 -3.37
C LEU A 20 -16.91 13.26 -4.15
N SER A 21 -15.72 13.31 -3.63
CA SER A 21 -14.56 13.93 -4.25
C SER A 21 -13.32 13.07 -4.06
N PRO A 22 -13.28 11.89 -4.70
CA PRO A 22 -12.17 10.97 -4.48
C PRO A 22 -10.86 11.54 -5.01
N GLN A 23 -9.79 11.40 -4.22
CA GLN A 23 -8.43 11.73 -4.61
C GLN A 23 -7.51 10.57 -4.31
N ILE A 24 -6.71 10.22 -5.30
CA ILE A 24 -5.66 9.21 -5.14
C ILE A 24 -4.38 9.82 -5.67
N VAL A 25 -3.34 9.85 -4.83
CA VAL A 25 -2.06 10.43 -5.17
C VAL A 25 -0.98 9.36 -5.06
N VAL A 26 -0.14 9.26 -6.07
CA VAL A 26 1.04 8.41 -6.03
C VAL A 26 2.27 9.33 -6.06
N GLU A 27 3.12 9.21 -5.06
CA GLU A 27 4.36 9.95 -4.96
C GLU A 27 5.54 9.00 -4.94
N ALA A 28 6.62 9.37 -5.61
CA ALA A 28 7.85 8.60 -5.58
C ALA A 28 9.02 9.53 -5.31
N VAL A 29 9.84 9.16 -4.34
CA VAL A 29 11.00 9.94 -3.91
C VAL A 29 12.19 9.00 -3.81
N GLN A 30 13.35 9.47 -4.25
CA GLN A 30 14.63 8.79 -4.04
C GLN A 30 15.42 9.56 -3.00
N LYS A 31 15.81 8.89 -1.92
CA LYS A 31 16.52 9.52 -0.82
C LYS A 31 17.44 8.52 -0.13
N ALA A 32 18.72 8.92 0.04
CA ALA A 32 19.70 8.12 0.79
C ALA A 32 19.81 6.66 0.31
N GLY A 33 19.78 6.43 -1.00
CA GLY A 33 19.87 5.10 -1.58
C GLY A 33 18.59 4.27 -1.50
N MET A 34 17.49 4.88 -1.07
CA MET A 34 16.19 4.24 -0.98
C MET A 34 15.21 4.87 -1.98
N VAL A 35 14.32 4.05 -2.53
CA VAL A 35 13.15 4.52 -3.24
C VAL A 35 11.96 4.42 -2.28
N ILE A 36 11.20 5.48 -2.17
CA ILE A 36 10.02 5.57 -1.32
C ILE A 36 8.83 5.90 -2.21
N ILE A 37 7.86 5.00 -2.28
CA ILE A 37 6.64 5.20 -3.07
C ILE A 37 5.47 5.21 -2.12
N SER A 38 4.66 6.26 -2.19
CA SER A 38 3.47 6.43 -1.37
C SER A 38 2.23 6.40 -2.24
N VAL A 39 1.23 5.61 -1.84
CA VAL A 39 -0.09 5.60 -2.46
C VAL A 39 -1.07 6.13 -1.41
N ILE A 40 -1.60 7.31 -1.67
CA ILE A 40 -2.38 8.08 -0.71
C ILE A 40 -3.81 8.23 -1.25
N ASP A 41 -4.81 7.91 -0.43
CA ASP A 41 -6.20 8.14 -0.78
C ASP A 41 -6.91 8.94 0.31
N ASN A 42 -8.01 9.60 -0.07
CA ASN A 42 -8.88 10.30 0.85
C ASN A 42 -10.18 9.54 1.10
N GLY A 43 -10.12 8.22 1.05
CA GLY A 43 -11.28 7.36 1.22
C GLY A 43 -11.72 7.16 2.66
N SER A 44 -12.38 6.04 2.90
CA SER A 44 -12.99 5.75 4.21
C SER A 44 -11.99 5.48 5.33
N GLY A 45 -10.74 5.18 4.99
CA GLY A 45 -9.74 4.82 5.99
C GLY A 45 -9.95 3.43 6.56
N ILE A 46 -9.14 3.07 7.52
CA ILE A 46 -9.14 1.75 8.16
C ILE A 46 -9.23 1.96 9.66
N VAL A 47 -10.16 1.24 10.30
CA VAL A 47 -10.32 1.32 11.75
C VAL A 47 -9.05 0.85 12.46
N PRO A 48 -8.69 1.46 13.62
CA PRO A 48 -7.45 1.10 14.31
C PRO A 48 -7.31 -0.39 14.59
N GLU A 49 -8.39 -1.07 14.92
CA GLU A 49 -8.39 -2.50 15.20
C GLU A 49 -7.96 -3.35 14.01
N ALA A 50 -8.13 -2.85 12.79
CA ALA A 50 -7.80 -3.57 11.58
C ALA A 50 -6.41 -3.23 11.03
N ILE A 51 -5.83 -2.09 11.41
CA ILE A 51 -4.55 -1.64 10.84
C ILE A 51 -3.46 -2.69 10.99
N ASP A 52 -3.34 -3.31 12.15
CA ASP A 52 -2.33 -4.32 12.42
C ASP A 52 -2.59 -5.64 11.69
N LYS A 53 -3.80 -5.83 11.19
CA LYS A 53 -4.25 -7.10 10.62
C LYS A 53 -4.33 -7.10 9.10
N VAL A 54 -4.24 -5.94 8.46
CA VAL A 54 -4.46 -5.85 7.01
C VAL A 54 -3.46 -6.66 6.19
N PHE A 55 -2.27 -6.93 6.74
CA PHE A 55 -1.24 -7.73 6.09
C PHE A 55 -1.32 -9.22 6.45
N VAL A 56 -2.24 -9.61 7.31
CA VAL A 56 -2.43 -11.02 7.68
C VAL A 56 -3.16 -11.72 6.54
N PRO A 57 -2.66 -12.90 6.06
CA PRO A 57 -3.34 -13.62 5.00
C PRO A 57 -4.80 -13.92 5.35
N PHE A 58 -5.68 -13.74 4.38
CA PHE A 58 -7.13 -13.98 4.47
C PHE A 58 -7.90 -13.02 5.37
N PHE A 59 -7.24 -12.05 6.01
CA PHE A 59 -7.95 -10.98 6.70
C PHE A 59 -8.50 -9.99 5.67
N THR A 60 -9.78 -9.67 5.77
CA THR A 60 -10.40 -8.64 4.94
C THR A 60 -11.60 -8.03 5.64
N THR A 61 -11.78 -6.72 5.46
CA THR A 61 -12.99 -6.00 5.87
C THR A 61 -13.96 -5.86 4.69
N LYS A 62 -13.60 -6.35 3.51
CA LYS A 62 -14.36 -6.21 2.27
C LYS A 62 -15.16 -7.47 2.01
N SER A 63 -16.42 -7.34 1.67
CA SER A 63 -17.30 -8.46 1.38
C SER A 63 -16.85 -9.27 0.16
N LYS A 64 -16.12 -8.66 -0.77
CA LYS A 64 -15.65 -9.30 -2.00
C LYS A 64 -14.15 -9.57 -2.02
N GLY A 65 -13.45 -9.24 -0.95
CA GLY A 65 -12.01 -9.41 -0.89
C GLY A 65 -11.60 -10.81 -0.46
N SER A 66 -10.53 -11.33 -1.04
CA SER A 66 -9.93 -12.60 -0.64
C SER A 66 -9.04 -12.49 0.60
N GLY A 67 -8.60 -11.27 0.93
CA GLY A 67 -7.66 -11.04 2.02
C GLY A 67 -6.23 -11.46 1.71
N ILE A 68 -5.91 -11.70 0.43
CA ILE A 68 -4.56 -12.15 0.04
C ILE A 68 -3.71 -11.00 -0.49
N GLY A 69 -4.34 -9.97 -1.07
CA GLY A 69 -3.63 -8.91 -1.79
C GLY A 69 -2.53 -8.22 -0.99
N LEU A 70 -2.84 -7.74 0.21
CA LEU A 70 -1.86 -7.01 1.02
C LEU A 70 -0.78 -7.92 1.61
N SER A 71 -1.12 -9.15 1.98
CA SER A 71 -0.13 -10.11 2.44
C SER A 71 0.86 -10.46 1.33
N LEU A 72 0.37 -10.59 0.10
CA LEU A 72 1.22 -10.81 -1.06
C LEU A 72 2.14 -9.61 -1.30
N CYS A 73 1.63 -8.39 -1.18
CA CYS A 73 2.43 -7.18 -1.29
C CYS A 73 3.58 -7.19 -0.30
N ARG A 74 3.32 -7.56 0.94
CA ARG A 74 4.35 -7.65 1.97
C ARG A 74 5.41 -8.66 1.62
N GLN A 75 5.02 -9.84 1.12
CA GLN A 75 5.97 -10.87 0.67
C GLN A 75 6.85 -10.38 -0.47
N ILE A 76 6.25 -9.70 -1.45
CA ILE A 76 7.00 -9.16 -2.58
C ILE A 76 8.01 -8.12 -2.10
N MET A 77 7.59 -7.20 -1.23
CA MET A 77 8.49 -6.18 -0.71
C MET A 77 9.64 -6.80 0.09
N ASN A 78 9.36 -7.82 0.88
CA ASN A 78 10.41 -8.54 1.62
C ASN A 78 11.46 -9.14 0.69
N ARG A 79 11.04 -9.69 -0.46
CA ARG A 79 11.96 -10.24 -1.46
C ARG A 79 12.85 -9.17 -2.07
N HIS A 80 12.40 -7.94 -2.13
CA HIS A 80 13.17 -6.80 -2.62
C HIS A 80 13.95 -6.08 -1.52
N ARG A 81 14.03 -6.69 -0.33
CA ARG A 81 14.70 -6.10 0.85
C ARG A 81 14.06 -4.79 1.27
N GLY A 82 12.79 -4.65 0.98
CA GLY A 82 12.02 -3.46 1.30
C GLY A 82 11.00 -3.70 2.39
N SER A 83 10.15 -2.72 2.56
CA SER A 83 9.07 -2.76 3.52
C SER A 83 7.81 -2.10 2.97
N ILE A 84 6.68 -2.44 3.56
CA ILE A 84 5.41 -1.78 3.32
C ILE A 84 4.85 -1.36 4.67
N SER A 85 4.35 -0.14 4.75
CA SER A 85 3.72 0.37 5.97
C SER A 85 2.42 1.09 5.62
N LEU A 86 1.57 1.24 6.61
CA LEU A 86 0.24 1.85 6.48
C LEU A 86 0.04 2.88 7.57
N ASP A 87 -0.44 4.05 7.18
CA ASP A 87 -0.96 5.07 8.07
C ASP A 87 -2.38 5.39 7.61
N SER A 88 -3.34 5.35 8.51
CA SER A 88 -4.75 5.50 8.14
C SER A 88 -5.56 6.10 9.28
N GLN A 89 -6.56 6.89 8.91
CA GLN A 89 -7.55 7.44 9.84
C GLN A 89 -8.94 7.28 9.23
N VAL A 90 -9.88 6.83 10.02
CA VAL A 90 -11.27 6.66 9.58
C VAL A 90 -11.80 7.96 9.00
N GLU A 91 -12.42 7.88 7.85
CA GLU A 91 -13.00 8.99 7.08
C GLU A 91 -12.01 10.05 6.60
N LYS A 92 -10.72 9.87 6.83
CA LYS A 92 -9.69 10.78 6.29
C LYS A 92 -8.85 10.14 5.20
N GLY A 93 -8.77 8.82 5.20
CA GLY A 93 -8.07 8.08 4.17
C GLY A 93 -6.89 7.28 4.67
N SER A 94 -6.12 6.78 3.73
CA SER A 94 -5.01 5.89 3.99
C SER A 94 -3.79 6.27 3.17
N SER A 95 -2.61 5.97 3.71
CA SER A 95 -1.34 6.12 3.02
C SER A 95 -0.56 4.82 3.17
N PHE A 96 -0.34 4.12 2.05
CA PHE A 96 0.55 2.97 1.99
C PHE A 96 1.90 3.43 1.49
N VAL A 97 2.96 3.07 2.19
CA VAL A 97 4.31 3.50 1.86
C VAL A 97 5.19 2.29 1.62
N LEU A 98 5.78 2.24 0.44
CA LEU A 98 6.76 1.24 0.03
C LEU A 98 8.15 1.83 0.15
N ARG A 99 9.08 1.08 0.75
CA ARG A 99 10.49 1.47 0.82
C ARG A 99 11.33 0.30 0.36
N PHE A 100 12.27 0.57 -0.54
CA PHE A 100 13.19 -0.46 -0.99
C PHE A 100 14.51 0.17 -1.44
N PRO A 101 15.63 -0.58 -1.30
CA PRO A 101 16.92 -0.07 -1.71
C PRO A 101 17.03 -0.01 -3.23
N ILE A 102 17.78 0.96 -3.72
CA ILE A 102 18.14 1.03 -5.13
C ILE A 102 19.17 -0.07 -5.40
N VAL A 103 18.87 -0.91 -6.39
CA VAL A 103 19.79 -1.94 -6.83
C VAL A 103 20.50 -1.43 -8.07
N THR A 104 21.80 -1.18 -7.94
CA THR A 104 22.63 -0.81 -9.08
C THR A 104 23.32 -2.05 -9.61
N LYS A 105 23.01 -2.43 -10.84
CA LYS A 105 23.74 -3.48 -11.52
C LYS A 105 25.06 -2.93 -12.03
N ARG A 106 26.16 -3.52 -11.61
CA ARG A 106 27.45 -3.26 -12.21
C ARG A 106 27.73 -4.27 -13.27
N ILE A 107 28.12 -3.77 -14.43
CA ILE A 107 28.64 -4.58 -15.51
C ILE A 107 30.13 -4.38 -15.50
N LEU A 108 30.85 -5.42 -15.24
CA LEU A 108 32.30 -5.38 -15.20
C LEU A 108 32.86 -5.92 -16.50
#